data_c954e07615e2d86edb9a2bbf4080436e
#
_entry.id   c954e07615e2d86edb9a2bbf4080436e
#
_cell.length_a   1.000
_cell.length_b   1.000
_cell.length_c   1.000
_cell.angle_alpha   90.00
_cell.angle_beta   90.00
_cell.angle_gamma   90.00
#
_symmetry.space_group_name_H-M   'P 1'
#
loop_
_entity.id
_entity.type
_entity.pdbx_description
1 polymer ?
#
loop_
_entity_poly.entity_id
_entity_poly.type
_entity_poly.pdbx_seq_one_letter_code
_entity_poly.pdbx_strand_id
1 'polypeptide(L)'
;MTAAAQTHLVIADDHPLFRDALRQAVASVVPSAKIDEAGSFEELTALLERDSDVDLVLLDLTMPGISGFSGLIYLRAQYPAIPVVIVSASDDSATIRRSLDFGASGFIPKRFGVETLRDVLP
;
A
#
# COMPACT_ATOMS: atom_id res chain seq x y z
N MET A 1 17.55 -4.23 -26.38
CA MET A 1 17.46 -4.32 -24.94
C MET A 1 16.06 -3.99 -24.48
N THR A 2 15.52 -4.85 -23.71
CA THR A 2 14.26 -4.54 -23.08
C THR A 2 14.53 -3.65 -21.89
N ALA A 3 13.92 -2.49 -21.85
CA ALA A 3 14.01 -1.68 -20.65
C ALA A 3 13.50 -2.53 -19.48
N ALA A 4 14.20 -2.49 -18.37
CA ALA A 4 13.70 -3.14 -17.17
C ALA A 4 12.29 -2.61 -16.91
N ALA A 5 11.36 -3.51 -16.61
CA ALA A 5 10.00 -3.10 -16.29
C ALA A 5 10.07 -2.11 -15.13
N GLN A 6 9.42 -0.97 -15.30
CA GLN A 6 9.35 0.03 -14.25
C GLN A 6 8.51 -0.51 -13.10
N THR A 7 9.03 -0.44 -11.89
CA THR A 7 8.26 -0.82 -10.71
C THR A 7 7.11 0.16 -10.54
N HIS A 8 5.91 -0.37 -10.35
CA HIS A 8 4.71 0.42 -10.18
C HIS A 8 4.10 0.17 -8.81
N LEU A 9 4.04 1.22 -8.00
CA LEU A 9 3.45 1.14 -6.67
C LEU A 9 2.25 2.08 -6.57
N VAL A 10 1.29 1.70 -5.74
CA VAL A 10 0.16 2.56 -5.42
C VAL A 10 0.14 2.80 -3.92
N ILE A 11 0.05 4.06 -3.53
CA ILE A 11 -0.08 4.46 -2.13
C ILE A 11 -1.51 4.92 -1.90
N ALA A 12 -2.24 4.16 -1.09
CA ALA A 12 -3.64 4.46 -0.76
C ALA A 12 -3.72 4.91 0.70
N ASP A 13 -3.82 6.21 0.91
CA ASP A 13 -3.81 6.84 2.24
C ASP A 13 -4.49 8.20 2.12
N ASP A 14 -5.40 8.53 3.05
CA ASP A 14 -6.12 9.78 3.04
C ASP A 14 -5.44 10.91 3.83
N HIS A 15 -4.24 10.65 4.37
CA HIS A 15 -3.46 11.66 5.09
C HIS A 15 -2.41 12.25 4.16
N PRO A 16 -2.62 13.46 3.60
CA PRO A 16 -1.74 13.99 2.56
C PRO A 16 -0.27 14.08 2.95
N LEU A 17 0.03 14.49 4.18
CA LEU A 17 1.42 14.62 4.63
C LEU A 17 2.10 13.26 4.75
N PHE A 18 1.39 12.28 5.30
CA PHE A 18 1.95 10.94 5.43
C PHE A 18 2.11 10.28 4.06
N ARG A 19 1.12 10.46 3.19
CA ARG A 19 1.18 9.94 1.81
C ARG A 19 2.38 10.51 1.05
N ASP A 20 2.61 11.81 1.19
CA ASP A 20 3.78 12.46 0.55
C ASP A 20 5.08 11.91 1.11
N ALA A 21 5.16 11.70 2.43
CA ALA A 21 6.34 11.14 3.06
C ALA A 21 6.61 9.72 2.58
N LEU A 22 5.57 8.89 2.45
CA LEU A 22 5.71 7.54 1.88
C LEU A 22 6.22 7.60 0.45
N ARG A 23 5.67 8.49 -0.35
CA ARG A 23 6.08 8.65 -1.73
C ARG A 23 7.56 8.98 -1.82
N GLN A 24 8.04 9.92 -1.01
CA GLN A 24 9.45 10.27 -0.98
C GLN A 24 10.33 9.11 -0.53
N ALA A 25 9.89 8.36 0.47
CA ALA A 25 10.63 7.20 0.94
C ALA A 25 10.73 6.11 -0.13
N VAL A 26 9.64 5.83 -0.83
CA VAL A 26 9.62 4.87 -1.93
C VAL A 26 10.57 5.34 -3.04
N ALA A 27 10.50 6.60 -3.40
CA ALA A 27 11.35 7.16 -4.46
C ALA A 27 12.83 7.08 -4.10
N SER A 28 13.18 7.17 -2.81
CA SER A 28 14.57 7.06 -2.39
C SER A 28 15.09 5.62 -2.44
N VAL A 29 14.21 4.64 -2.26
CA VAL A 29 14.56 3.21 -2.30
C VAL A 29 14.48 2.66 -3.73
N VAL A 30 13.48 3.09 -4.49
CA VAL A 30 13.26 2.66 -5.87
C VAL A 30 13.13 3.91 -6.74
N PRO A 31 14.24 4.53 -7.14
CA PRO A 31 14.21 5.85 -7.82
C PRO A 31 13.43 5.86 -9.12
N SER A 32 13.36 4.74 -9.82
CA SER A 32 12.67 4.66 -11.11
C SER A 32 11.21 4.24 -10.97
N ALA A 33 10.69 4.11 -9.75
CA ALA A 33 9.32 3.64 -9.56
C ALA A 33 8.30 4.65 -10.07
N LYS A 34 7.27 4.12 -10.71
CA LYS A 34 6.05 4.86 -10.98
C LYS A 34 5.19 4.76 -9.72
N ILE A 35 4.78 5.89 -9.17
CA ILE A 35 4.00 5.93 -7.95
C ILE A 35 2.69 6.66 -8.21
N ASP A 36 1.59 5.96 -8.06
CA ASP A 36 0.26 6.55 -8.09
C ASP A 36 -0.29 6.65 -6.67
N GLU A 37 -1.13 7.63 -6.43
CA GLU A 37 -1.69 7.90 -5.12
C GLU A 37 -3.20 7.88 -5.17
N ALA A 38 -3.82 7.35 -4.11
CA ALA A 38 -5.27 7.32 -3.94
C ALA A 38 -5.60 7.81 -2.53
N GLY A 39 -6.55 8.72 -2.42
CA GLY A 39 -7.00 9.24 -1.13
C GLY A 39 -8.26 8.57 -0.61
N SER A 40 -8.81 7.61 -1.35
CA SER A 40 -9.98 6.86 -0.96
C SER A 40 -9.94 5.47 -1.59
N PHE A 41 -10.75 4.57 -1.07
CA PHE A 41 -10.82 3.23 -1.63
C PHE A 41 -11.40 3.25 -3.06
N GLU A 42 -12.33 4.14 -3.30
CA GLU A 42 -12.91 4.32 -4.64
C GLU A 42 -11.84 4.74 -5.64
N GLU A 43 -10.98 5.68 -5.28
CA GLU A 43 -9.87 6.09 -6.14
C GLU A 43 -8.90 4.93 -6.38
N LEU A 44 -8.62 4.15 -5.34
CA LEU A 44 -7.73 2.99 -5.45
C LEU A 44 -8.29 1.96 -6.44
N THR A 45 -9.56 1.60 -6.29
CA THR A 45 -10.16 0.62 -7.18
C THR A 45 -10.22 1.12 -8.62
N ALA A 46 -10.49 2.41 -8.82
CA ALA A 46 -10.47 3.00 -10.16
C ALA A 46 -9.09 2.92 -10.80
N LEU A 47 -8.03 3.16 -10.03
CA LEU A 47 -6.66 3.02 -10.52
C LEU A 47 -6.38 1.59 -10.97
N LEU A 48 -6.75 0.61 -10.14
CA LEU A 48 -6.49 -0.80 -10.44
C LEU A 48 -7.32 -1.33 -11.61
N GLU A 49 -8.51 -0.78 -11.80
CA GLU A 49 -9.35 -1.14 -12.95
C GLU A 49 -8.74 -0.64 -14.27
N ARG A 50 -8.07 0.51 -14.23
CA ARG A 50 -7.41 1.05 -15.43
C ARG A 50 -6.08 0.37 -15.71
N ASP A 51 -5.36 0.02 -14.66
CA ASP A 51 -4.03 -0.59 -14.77
C ASP A 51 -3.77 -1.48 -13.58
N SER A 52 -3.93 -2.78 -13.79
CA SER A 52 -3.69 -3.76 -12.73
C SER A 52 -2.25 -4.31 -12.73
N ASP A 53 -1.39 -3.77 -13.57
CA ASP A 53 0.02 -4.14 -13.59
C ASP A 53 0.77 -3.34 -12.53
N VAL A 54 0.45 -3.64 -11.28
CA VAL A 54 0.94 -2.97 -10.09
C VAL A 54 1.74 -3.98 -9.28
N ASP A 55 2.92 -3.58 -8.82
CA ASP A 55 3.82 -4.47 -8.09
C ASP A 55 3.56 -4.49 -6.59
N LEU A 56 2.95 -3.43 -6.06
CA LEU A 56 2.70 -3.32 -4.62
C LEU A 56 1.66 -2.24 -4.34
N VAL A 57 0.77 -2.52 -3.40
CA VAL A 57 -0.15 -1.53 -2.85
C VAL A 57 0.18 -1.32 -1.38
N LEU A 58 0.39 -0.06 -0.99
CA LEU A 58 0.48 0.35 0.41
C LEU A 58 -0.90 0.86 0.80
N LEU A 59 -1.57 0.18 1.71
CA LEU A 59 -2.97 0.42 2.04
C LEU A 59 -3.16 0.86 3.48
N ASP A 60 -3.74 2.05 3.67
CA ASP A 60 -4.15 2.52 4.97
C ASP A 60 -5.49 1.88 5.35
N LEU A 61 -5.58 1.32 6.54
CA LEU A 61 -6.81 0.66 7.03
C LEU A 61 -7.94 1.64 7.34
N THR A 62 -7.64 2.92 7.56
CA THR A 62 -8.63 3.90 8.01
C THR A 62 -9.07 4.88 6.91
N MET A 63 -8.86 4.52 5.68
CA MET A 63 -9.17 5.37 4.53
C MET A 63 -10.68 5.39 4.26
N PRO A 64 -11.25 6.52 3.75
CA PRO A 64 -12.66 6.56 3.36
C PRO A 64 -13.02 5.46 2.35
N GLY A 65 -14.17 4.86 2.53
CA GLY A 65 -14.64 3.76 1.70
C GLY A 65 -14.21 2.40 2.17
N ILE A 66 -13.44 2.33 3.25
CA ILE A 66 -12.99 1.07 3.86
C ILE A 66 -13.58 0.97 5.26
N SER A 67 -14.02 -0.23 5.63
CA SER A 67 -14.46 -0.56 6.96
C SER A 67 -13.60 -1.70 7.48
N GLY A 68 -12.72 -1.41 8.45
CA GLY A 68 -11.82 -2.42 9.01
C GLY A 68 -10.94 -3.05 7.94
N PHE A 69 -10.98 -4.37 7.84
CA PHE A 69 -10.15 -5.12 6.89
C PHE A 69 -10.82 -5.37 5.54
N SER A 70 -12.00 -4.77 5.29
CA SER A 70 -12.75 -5.05 4.07
C SER A 70 -11.98 -4.70 2.80
N GLY A 71 -11.21 -3.63 2.82
CA GLY A 71 -10.39 -3.23 1.67
C GLY A 71 -9.31 -4.26 1.35
N LEU A 72 -8.63 -4.75 2.36
CA LEU A 72 -7.61 -5.78 2.20
C LEU A 72 -8.23 -7.06 1.65
N ILE A 73 -9.34 -7.49 2.23
CA ILE A 73 -10.04 -8.70 1.79
C ILE A 73 -10.45 -8.56 0.31
N TYR A 74 -10.99 -7.42 -0.06
CA TYR A 74 -11.37 -7.16 -1.45
C TYR A 74 -10.18 -7.26 -2.39
N LEU A 75 -9.08 -6.60 -2.05
CA LEU A 75 -7.89 -6.59 -2.90
C LEU A 75 -7.30 -7.98 -3.07
N ARG A 76 -7.26 -8.77 -2.00
CA ARG A 76 -6.74 -10.13 -2.08
C ARG A 76 -7.63 -11.03 -2.94
N ALA A 77 -8.94 -10.80 -2.93
CA ALA A 77 -9.87 -11.57 -3.74
C ALA A 77 -9.84 -11.16 -5.21
N GLN A 78 -9.81 -9.87 -5.49
CA GLN A 78 -9.91 -9.35 -6.85
C GLN A 78 -8.56 -9.29 -7.57
N TYR A 79 -7.47 -9.05 -6.83
CA TYR A 79 -6.13 -8.88 -7.39
C TYR A 79 -5.13 -9.75 -6.62
N PRO A 80 -5.29 -11.07 -6.67
CA PRO A 80 -4.46 -11.96 -5.83
C PRO A 80 -2.97 -11.92 -6.14
N ALA A 81 -2.59 -11.46 -7.31
CA ALA A 81 -1.19 -11.35 -7.69
C ALA A 81 -0.52 -10.08 -7.16
N ILE A 82 -1.29 -9.11 -6.69
CA ILE A 82 -0.74 -7.84 -6.19
C ILE A 82 -0.52 -7.94 -4.68
N PRO A 83 0.74 -7.85 -4.21
CA PRO A 83 1.00 -7.82 -2.77
C PRO A 83 0.44 -6.55 -2.16
N VAL A 84 -0.07 -6.65 -0.94
CA VAL A 84 -0.60 -5.52 -0.18
C VAL A 84 0.12 -5.42 1.14
N VAL A 85 0.70 -4.26 1.42
CA VAL A 85 1.30 -3.94 2.72
C VAL A 85 0.37 -2.96 3.42
N ILE A 86 -0.01 -3.28 4.64
CA ILE A 86 -0.87 -2.42 5.44
C ILE A 86 -0.04 -1.34 6.10
N VAL A 87 -0.57 -0.11 6.08
CA VAL A 87 0.00 1.03 6.79
C VAL A 87 -1.09 1.53 7.74
N SER A 88 -0.81 1.60 9.03
CA SER A 88 -1.86 1.93 9.99
C SER A 88 -1.33 2.61 11.23
N ALA A 89 -2.16 3.53 11.77
CA ALA A 89 -1.91 4.12 13.08
C ALA A 89 -2.23 3.12 14.20
N SER A 90 -3.08 2.14 13.94
CA SER A 90 -3.41 1.07 14.88
C SER A 90 -2.42 -0.06 14.72
N ASP A 91 -1.56 -0.25 15.73
CA ASP A 91 -0.48 -1.22 15.63
C ASP A 91 -0.47 -2.24 16.77
N ASP A 92 -1.61 -2.44 17.40
CA ASP A 92 -1.74 -3.50 18.39
C ASP A 92 -1.56 -4.87 17.76
N SER A 93 -1.15 -5.85 18.57
CA SER A 93 -0.81 -7.18 18.04
C SER A 93 -1.98 -7.86 17.35
N ALA A 94 -3.21 -7.61 17.80
CA ALA A 94 -4.39 -8.19 17.16
C ALA A 94 -4.58 -7.63 15.73
N THR A 95 -4.42 -6.31 15.55
CA THR A 95 -4.53 -5.68 14.22
C THR A 95 -3.45 -6.21 13.28
N ILE A 96 -2.22 -6.32 13.75
CA ILE A 96 -1.12 -6.84 12.94
C ILE A 96 -1.39 -8.27 12.53
N ARG A 97 -1.78 -9.12 13.48
CA ARG A 97 -2.05 -10.53 13.21
C ARG A 97 -3.19 -10.69 12.20
N ARG A 98 -4.29 -9.94 12.39
CA ARG A 98 -5.43 -10.03 11.49
C ARG A 98 -5.09 -9.55 10.08
N SER A 99 -4.26 -8.51 9.97
CA SER A 99 -3.79 -8.06 8.65
C SER A 99 -3.06 -9.18 7.92
N LEU A 100 -2.16 -9.86 8.60
CA LEU A 100 -1.42 -10.97 8.00
C LEU A 100 -2.33 -12.16 7.70
N ASP A 101 -3.27 -12.47 8.59
CA ASP A 101 -4.23 -13.56 8.39
C ASP A 101 -5.11 -13.31 7.18
N PHE A 102 -5.46 -12.07 6.90
CA PHE A 102 -6.25 -11.72 5.72
C PHE A 102 -5.40 -11.57 4.45
N GLY A 103 -4.12 -11.85 4.54
CA GLY A 103 -3.26 -11.94 3.37
C GLY A 103 -2.36 -10.76 3.08
N ALA A 104 -2.18 -9.84 4.03
CA ALA A 104 -1.21 -8.78 3.87
C ALA A 104 0.21 -9.35 3.81
N SER A 105 1.04 -8.77 2.95
CA SER A 105 2.45 -9.15 2.83
C SER A 105 3.32 -8.52 3.89
N GLY A 106 2.82 -7.48 4.56
CA GLY A 106 3.55 -6.82 5.64
C GLY A 106 2.68 -5.76 6.31
N PHE A 107 3.23 -5.15 7.36
CA PHE A 107 2.53 -4.16 8.15
C PHE A 107 3.52 -3.06 8.55
N ILE A 108 3.16 -1.81 8.30
CA ILE A 108 3.98 -0.66 8.66
C ILE A 108 3.19 0.22 9.64
N PRO A 109 3.57 0.24 10.93
CA PRO A 109 2.95 1.16 11.88
C PRO A 109 3.32 2.60 11.53
N LYS A 110 2.34 3.48 11.46
CA LYS A 110 2.60 4.89 11.13
C LYS A 110 3.50 5.58 12.14
N ARG A 111 3.45 5.14 13.41
CA ARG A 111 4.27 5.76 14.46
C ARG A 111 5.77 5.58 14.28
N PHE A 112 6.19 4.56 13.54
CA PHE A 112 7.60 4.35 13.25
C PHE A 112 8.08 5.18 12.07
N GLY A 113 7.15 5.85 11.38
CA GLY A 113 7.49 6.69 10.25
C GLY A 113 7.90 5.91 9.03
N VAL A 114 8.39 6.64 8.04
CA VAL A 114 8.68 6.08 6.71
C VAL A 114 10.00 5.31 6.65
N GLU A 115 10.83 5.43 7.67
CA GLU A 115 12.12 4.74 7.69
C GLU A 115 11.95 3.22 7.67
N THR A 116 10.90 2.73 8.31
CA THR A 116 10.59 1.29 8.32
C THR A 116 10.31 0.75 6.93
N LEU A 117 9.91 1.60 6.02
CA LEU A 117 9.60 1.20 4.65
C LEU A 117 10.79 0.53 3.96
N ARG A 118 11.99 0.96 4.28
CA ARG A 118 13.21 0.40 3.70
C ARG A 118 13.40 -1.08 4.04
N ASP A 119 12.88 -1.49 5.20
CA ASP A 119 13.00 -2.88 5.64
C ASP A 119 11.95 -3.78 5.00
N VAL A 120 10.88 -3.21 4.47
CA VAL A 120 9.75 -3.94 3.88
C VAL A 120 9.84 -4.01 2.36
N LEU A 121 10.31 -2.94 1.73
CA LEU A 121 10.44 -2.90 0.27
C LEU A 121 11.66 -3.68 -0.20
N PRO A 122 11.53 -4.37 -1.33
CA PRO A 122 12.65 -5.10 -1.91
C PRO A 122 13.76 -4.17 -2.40
#